data_9984bf977d3afd19dfaba899765af84d
#
_entry.id   9984bf977d3afd19dfaba899765af84d
#
_cell.length_a   1.000
_cell.length_b   1.000
_cell.length_c   1.000
_cell.angle_alpha   90.00
_cell.angle_beta   90.00
_cell.angle_gamma   90.00
#
_symmetry.space_group_name_H-M   'P 1'
#
loop_
_entity.id
_entity.type
_entity.pdbx_description
1 polymer ?
#
loop_
_entity_poly.entity_id
_entity_poly.type
_entity_poly.pdbx_seq_one_letter_code
_entity_poly.pdbx_strand_id
1 'polypeptide(L)'
;PDIYGKIGNAGVSIATLDDAKKLYSGFDLINALTSVSMTINGPAPMLLAFFMNAAIDQNVEKYLEQNGLEGKIEEALKAKFDAKGLKRPEYNGELPPSNNGLGLKLLGLTGDEVVPADVYAKIKAETIATVRGTVQADILKEDQAQNTCIFSTEFALRLMGDVQEYFIKNKVRNFYSVSISGYHIAEAGANPISQLAFTLANGFTYVEYYLSRGMDINDFAPNLSFFFSNGIDPEYSVIGRVARRLWAKAMKFKYGADERSQMLKYHIQT
;
A
#
# COMPACT_ATOMS: atom_id res chain seq x y z
N PRO A 1 -26.78 -5.84 9.40
CA PRO A 1 -28.13 -5.76 8.84
C PRO A 1 -28.22 -4.80 7.67
N ASP A 2 -27.90 -3.49 7.85
CA ASP A 2 -28.04 -2.49 6.78
C ASP A 2 -27.05 -2.66 5.63
N ILE A 3 -25.97 -3.38 5.86
CA ILE A 3 -24.95 -3.67 4.86
C ILE A 3 -25.08 -5.06 4.25
N TYR A 4 -26.05 -5.87 4.69
CA TYR A 4 -26.27 -7.21 4.15
C TYR A 4 -26.54 -7.16 2.64
N GLY A 5 -25.81 -7.92 1.87
CA GLY A 5 -25.88 -7.94 0.41
C GLY A 5 -25.19 -6.76 -0.28
N LYS A 6 -24.60 -5.81 0.45
CA LYS A 6 -23.86 -4.66 -0.12
C LYS A 6 -22.35 -4.85 -0.12
N ILE A 7 -21.83 -5.84 0.62
CA ILE A 7 -20.42 -6.18 0.62
C ILE A 7 -20.02 -6.68 -0.78
N GLY A 8 -18.95 -6.12 -1.32
CA GLY A 8 -18.48 -6.42 -2.67
C GLY A 8 -19.06 -5.56 -3.79
N ASN A 9 -20.01 -4.65 -3.50
CA ASN A 9 -20.54 -3.72 -4.49
C ASN A 9 -19.47 -2.77 -5.04
N ALA A 10 -18.51 -2.38 -4.19
CA ALA A 10 -17.41 -1.48 -4.54
C ALA A 10 -16.13 -1.95 -3.84
N GLY A 11 -15.59 -3.08 -4.28
CA GLY A 11 -14.40 -3.68 -3.72
C GLY A 11 -14.65 -5.06 -3.11
N VAL A 12 -13.65 -5.60 -2.42
CA VAL A 12 -13.69 -6.91 -1.78
C VAL A 12 -13.44 -6.80 -0.28
N SER A 13 -14.05 -7.70 0.49
CA SER A 13 -13.83 -7.74 1.95
C SER A 13 -12.55 -8.51 2.25
N ILE A 14 -11.53 -7.80 2.75
CA ILE A 14 -10.27 -8.37 3.23
C ILE A 14 -10.16 -8.09 4.72
N ALA A 15 -10.48 -9.11 5.52
CA ALA A 15 -10.52 -8.99 6.98
C ALA A 15 -9.32 -9.68 7.65
N THR A 16 -8.65 -10.59 6.96
CA THR A 16 -7.53 -11.38 7.46
C THR A 16 -6.39 -11.44 6.46
N LEU A 17 -5.22 -11.88 6.94
CA LEU A 17 -4.07 -12.14 6.07
C LEU A 17 -4.39 -13.24 5.04
N ASP A 18 -5.15 -14.26 5.42
CA ASP A 18 -5.54 -15.33 4.51
C ASP A 18 -6.45 -14.84 3.37
N ASP A 19 -7.31 -13.84 3.64
CA ASP A 19 -8.10 -13.21 2.58
C ASP A 19 -7.20 -12.48 1.58
N ALA A 20 -6.17 -11.79 2.07
CA ALA A 20 -5.18 -11.14 1.21
C ALA A 20 -4.39 -12.16 0.39
N LYS A 21 -3.97 -13.28 0.99
CA LYS A 21 -3.31 -14.37 0.26
C LYS A 21 -4.19 -14.94 -0.86
N LYS A 22 -5.48 -15.14 -0.58
CA LYS A 22 -6.45 -15.59 -1.59
C LYS A 22 -6.64 -14.57 -2.71
N LEU A 23 -6.76 -13.28 -2.36
CA LEU A 23 -6.88 -12.18 -3.33
C LEU A 23 -5.69 -12.10 -4.28
N TYR A 24 -4.48 -12.20 -3.74
CA TYR A 24 -3.24 -12.06 -4.50
C TYR A 24 -2.69 -13.39 -5.03
N SER A 25 -3.40 -14.51 -4.85
CA SER A 25 -2.93 -15.82 -5.31
C SER A 25 -2.66 -15.84 -6.81
N GLY A 26 -1.57 -16.49 -7.19
CA GLY A 26 -1.15 -16.59 -8.59
C GLY A 26 -0.48 -15.35 -9.17
N PHE A 27 -0.49 -14.21 -8.48
CA PHE A 27 0.31 -13.04 -8.83
C PHE A 27 1.62 -13.05 -8.08
N ASP A 28 2.74 -13.09 -8.79
CA ASP A 28 4.05 -12.94 -8.17
C ASP A 28 4.27 -11.48 -7.74
N LEU A 29 4.11 -11.21 -6.45
CA LEU A 29 4.12 -9.85 -5.90
C LEU A 29 5.48 -9.16 -5.91
N ILE A 30 6.58 -9.89 -6.15
CA ILE A 30 7.91 -9.31 -6.34
C ILE A 30 8.34 -9.21 -7.80
N ASN A 31 7.51 -9.67 -8.74
CA ASN A 31 7.80 -9.54 -10.16
C ASN A 31 7.85 -8.06 -10.55
N ALA A 32 8.84 -7.69 -11.36
CA ALA A 32 9.03 -6.29 -11.80
C ALA A 32 7.85 -5.71 -12.59
N LEU A 33 7.00 -6.57 -13.17
CA LEU A 33 5.80 -6.18 -13.90
C LEU A 33 4.53 -6.18 -13.04
N THR A 34 4.62 -6.63 -11.77
CA THR A 34 3.49 -6.61 -10.84
C THR A 34 3.54 -5.34 -9.99
N SER A 35 2.46 -4.57 -10.00
CA SER A 35 2.28 -3.41 -9.14
C SER A 35 0.86 -3.39 -8.61
N VAL A 36 0.69 -3.20 -7.31
CA VAL A 36 -0.61 -3.23 -6.65
C VAL A 36 -0.96 -1.84 -6.12
N SER A 37 -2.13 -1.33 -6.50
CA SER A 37 -2.66 -0.08 -5.96
C SER A 37 -3.86 -0.37 -5.05
N MET A 38 -3.77 0.09 -3.81
CA MET A 38 -4.82 -0.10 -2.81
C MET A 38 -5.50 1.22 -2.48
N THR A 39 -6.78 1.32 -2.82
CA THR A 39 -7.61 2.51 -2.54
C THR A 39 -8.20 2.40 -1.13
N ILE A 40 -7.40 2.70 -0.13
CA ILE A 40 -7.74 2.55 1.29
C ILE A 40 -7.15 3.74 2.04
N ASN A 41 -7.91 4.31 2.98
CA ASN A 41 -7.49 5.47 3.78
C ASN A 41 -7.29 5.09 5.26
N GLY A 42 -8.26 5.22 6.13
CA GLY A 42 -8.11 4.93 7.55
C GLY A 42 -7.48 3.57 7.87
N PRO A 43 -7.97 2.44 7.34
CA PRO A 43 -7.38 1.12 7.56
C PRO A 43 -6.14 0.81 6.70
N ALA A 44 -5.56 1.78 6.00
CA ALA A 44 -4.41 1.59 5.11
C ALA A 44 -3.23 0.83 5.73
N PRO A 45 -2.79 1.11 6.97
CA PRO A 45 -1.67 0.38 7.57
C PRO A 45 -1.96 -1.12 7.73
N MET A 46 -3.22 -1.51 8.05
CA MET A 46 -3.61 -2.92 8.18
C MET A 46 -3.55 -3.65 6.84
N LEU A 47 -4.15 -3.06 5.81
CA LEU A 47 -4.17 -3.67 4.47
C LEU A 47 -2.78 -3.69 3.84
N LEU A 48 -1.96 -2.67 4.09
CA LEU A 48 -0.55 -2.66 3.71
C LEU A 48 0.22 -3.79 4.39
N ALA A 49 -0.02 -4.02 5.69
CA ALA A 49 0.59 -5.13 6.42
C ALA A 49 0.16 -6.48 5.85
N PHE A 50 -1.12 -6.67 5.52
CA PHE A 50 -1.60 -7.90 4.87
C PHE A 50 -0.93 -8.11 3.51
N PHE A 51 -0.83 -7.07 2.68
CA PHE A 51 -0.14 -7.14 1.39
C PHE A 51 1.33 -7.54 1.54
N MET A 52 2.06 -6.85 2.43
CA MET A 52 3.48 -7.13 2.66
C MET A 52 3.70 -8.56 3.17
N ASN A 53 2.87 -9.03 4.12
CA ASN A 53 2.98 -10.39 4.63
C ASN A 53 2.57 -11.44 3.59
N ALA A 54 1.54 -11.19 2.78
CA ALA A 54 1.20 -12.08 1.66
C ALA A 54 2.38 -12.21 0.67
N ALA A 55 3.06 -11.10 0.34
CA ALA A 55 4.25 -11.14 -0.52
C ALA A 55 5.42 -11.90 0.12
N ILE A 56 5.65 -11.74 1.41
CA ILE A 56 6.70 -12.48 2.14
C ILE A 56 6.37 -13.97 2.12
N ASP A 57 5.13 -14.34 2.41
CA ASP A 57 4.71 -15.74 2.46
C ASP A 57 4.79 -16.42 1.08
N GLN A 58 4.48 -15.70 -0.01
CA GLN A 58 4.73 -16.20 -1.37
C GLN A 58 6.22 -16.53 -1.60
N ASN A 59 7.13 -15.71 -1.09
CA ASN A 59 8.56 -15.94 -1.27
C ASN A 59 9.10 -17.02 -0.33
N VAL A 60 8.51 -17.20 0.84
CA VAL A 60 8.77 -18.38 1.70
C VAL A 60 8.28 -19.65 1.02
N GLU A 61 7.10 -19.64 0.41
CA GLU A 61 6.56 -20.76 -0.38
C GLU A 61 7.54 -21.17 -1.50
N LYS A 62 8.01 -20.21 -2.31
CA LYS A 62 9.02 -20.44 -3.33
C LYS A 62 10.33 -21.01 -2.77
N TYR A 63 10.78 -20.47 -1.64
CA TYR A 63 11.99 -20.97 -0.99
C TYR A 63 11.84 -22.44 -0.56
N LEU A 64 10.71 -22.80 0.04
CA LEU A 64 10.45 -24.18 0.45
C LEU A 64 10.39 -25.14 -0.74
N GLU A 65 9.73 -24.74 -1.83
CA GLU A 65 9.69 -25.52 -3.08
C GLU A 65 11.08 -25.74 -3.67
N GLN A 66 11.86 -24.68 -3.82
CA GLN A 66 13.20 -24.72 -4.39
C GLN A 66 14.19 -25.60 -3.58
N ASN A 67 13.95 -25.75 -2.29
CA ASN A 67 14.80 -26.53 -1.40
C ASN A 67 14.21 -27.90 -1.05
N GLY A 68 13.06 -28.31 -1.60
CA GLY A 68 12.40 -29.57 -1.31
C GLY A 68 11.90 -29.69 0.14
N LEU A 69 11.52 -28.57 0.75
CA LEU A 69 11.13 -28.47 2.16
C LEU A 69 9.62 -28.30 2.37
N GLU A 70 8.81 -28.53 1.37
CA GLU A 70 7.34 -28.36 1.42
C GLU A 70 6.67 -29.19 2.52
N GLY A 71 7.27 -30.32 2.90
CA GLY A 71 6.78 -31.13 4.02
C GLY A 71 6.65 -30.39 5.34
N LYS A 72 7.44 -29.32 5.54
CA LYS A 72 7.34 -28.48 6.75
C LYS A 72 6.02 -27.72 6.85
N ILE A 73 5.40 -27.38 5.71
CA ILE A 73 4.07 -26.76 5.69
C ILE A 73 3.04 -27.74 6.26
N GLU A 74 3.06 -28.96 5.77
CA GLU A 74 2.12 -29.98 6.22
C GLU A 74 2.31 -30.33 7.71
N GLU A 75 3.54 -30.40 8.19
CA GLU A 75 3.85 -30.61 9.62
C GLU A 75 3.28 -29.48 10.47
N ALA A 76 3.47 -28.21 10.06
CA ALA A 76 2.97 -27.05 10.77
C ALA A 76 1.43 -26.98 10.76
N LEU A 77 0.77 -27.30 9.63
CA LEU A 77 -0.68 -27.35 9.53
C LEU A 77 -1.27 -28.44 10.44
N LYS A 78 -0.68 -29.63 10.47
CA LYS A 78 -1.09 -30.70 11.38
C LYS A 78 -0.98 -30.26 12.84
N ALA A 79 0.14 -29.66 13.23
CA ALA A 79 0.36 -29.19 14.58
C ALA A 79 -0.61 -28.06 15.00
N LYS A 80 -0.89 -27.15 14.07
CA LYS A 80 -1.69 -25.94 14.36
C LYS A 80 -3.20 -26.22 14.34
N PHE A 81 -3.67 -27.03 13.41
CA PHE A 81 -5.09 -27.27 13.15
C PHE A 81 -5.54 -28.68 13.53
N ASP A 82 -4.99 -29.73 12.92
CA ASP A 82 -5.50 -31.09 13.05
C ASP A 82 -5.36 -31.62 14.48
N ALA A 83 -4.22 -31.36 15.13
CA ALA A 83 -3.99 -31.74 16.52
C ALA A 83 -4.99 -31.10 17.51
N LYS A 84 -5.62 -30.00 17.10
CA LYS A 84 -6.62 -29.27 17.89
C LYS A 84 -8.05 -29.50 17.40
N GLY A 85 -8.26 -30.32 16.40
CA GLY A 85 -9.58 -30.56 15.79
C GLY A 85 -10.15 -29.30 15.09
N LEU A 86 -9.30 -28.36 14.66
CA LEU A 86 -9.71 -27.15 13.96
C LEU A 86 -9.73 -27.38 12.44
N LYS A 87 -10.67 -26.75 11.77
CA LYS A 87 -10.72 -26.76 10.30
C LYS A 87 -9.56 -25.94 9.72
N ARG A 88 -8.82 -26.51 8.77
CA ARG A 88 -7.79 -25.77 8.03
C ARG A 88 -8.43 -24.70 7.14
N PRO A 89 -7.83 -23.52 7.00
CA PRO A 89 -8.26 -22.56 5.99
C PRO A 89 -8.07 -23.12 4.58
N GLU A 90 -9.01 -22.83 3.71
CA GLU A 90 -9.04 -23.32 2.33
C GLU A 90 -9.37 -22.18 1.36
N TYR A 91 -8.92 -22.31 0.11
CA TYR A 91 -9.46 -21.53 -1.00
C TYR A 91 -10.78 -22.17 -1.43
N ASN A 92 -11.85 -21.39 -1.48
CA ASN A 92 -13.18 -21.88 -1.84
C ASN A 92 -13.40 -21.77 -3.35
N GLY A 93 -13.73 -22.89 -3.99
CA GLY A 93 -14.01 -22.98 -5.42
C GLY A 93 -12.79 -23.37 -6.25
N GLU A 94 -12.95 -23.36 -7.56
CA GLU A 94 -11.90 -23.68 -8.51
C GLU A 94 -11.02 -22.45 -8.79
N LEU A 95 -9.72 -22.66 -8.90
CA LEU A 95 -8.80 -21.60 -9.31
C LEU A 95 -9.02 -21.26 -10.79
N PRO A 96 -8.98 -19.96 -11.16
CA PRO A 96 -8.99 -19.57 -12.56
C PRO A 96 -7.86 -20.28 -13.34
N PRO A 97 -8.03 -20.61 -14.63
CA PRO A 97 -7.03 -21.35 -15.40
C PRO A 97 -5.64 -20.72 -15.44
N SER A 98 -5.56 -19.40 -15.27
CA SER A 98 -4.28 -18.65 -15.24
C SER A 98 -3.66 -18.54 -13.85
N ASN A 99 -4.33 -19.02 -12.81
CA ASN A 99 -3.86 -18.94 -11.43
C ASN A 99 -3.16 -20.25 -11.05
N ASN A 100 -1.86 -20.20 -10.78
CA ASN A 100 -1.03 -21.35 -10.41
C ASN A 100 -1.07 -21.68 -8.91
N GLY A 101 -1.87 -20.97 -8.12
CA GLY A 101 -2.00 -21.19 -6.68
C GLY A 101 -0.89 -20.62 -5.81
N LEU A 102 0.04 -19.83 -6.38
CA LEU A 102 1.11 -19.19 -5.60
C LEU A 102 0.53 -18.37 -4.44
N GLY A 103 1.02 -18.60 -3.24
CA GLY A 103 0.57 -17.95 -2.00
C GLY A 103 -0.53 -18.68 -1.25
N LEU A 104 -1.05 -19.79 -1.77
CA LEU A 104 -2.12 -20.55 -1.12
C LEU A 104 -1.62 -21.70 -0.22
N LYS A 105 -0.39 -22.15 -0.37
CA LYS A 105 0.16 -23.27 0.44
C LYS A 105 0.31 -22.88 1.92
N LEU A 106 0.50 -21.59 2.22
CA LEU A 106 0.61 -21.07 3.58
C LEU A 106 -0.70 -20.49 4.14
N LEU A 107 -1.88 -20.91 3.66
CA LEU A 107 -3.14 -20.52 4.30
C LEU A 107 -3.17 -21.05 5.74
N GLY A 108 -3.50 -20.15 6.69
CA GLY A 108 -3.51 -20.45 8.13
C GLY A 108 -2.14 -20.41 8.80
N LEU A 109 -1.06 -20.27 8.05
CA LEU A 109 0.33 -20.15 8.55
C LEU A 109 0.95 -18.83 8.10
N THR A 110 2.03 -18.45 8.76
CA THR A 110 2.93 -17.37 8.30
C THR A 110 4.33 -17.94 8.04
N GLY A 111 5.10 -17.27 7.21
CA GLY A 111 6.40 -17.78 6.78
C GLY A 111 7.37 -18.06 7.94
N ASP A 112 7.31 -17.27 9.01
CA ASP A 112 8.13 -17.47 10.22
C ASP A 112 7.76 -18.73 11.03
N GLU A 113 6.60 -19.33 10.78
CA GLU A 113 6.20 -20.61 11.40
C GLU A 113 6.83 -21.83 10.70
N VAL A 114 7.36 -21.66 9.48
CA VAL A 114 7.79 -22.79 8.62
C VAL A 114 9.25 -22.75 8.18
N VAL A 115 9.94 -21.63 8.39
CA VAL A 115 11.38 -21.52 8.10
C VAL A 115 12.16 -20.98 9.32
N PRO A 116 13.48 -21.22 9.41
CA PRO A 116 14.33 -20.64 10.46
C PRO A 116 14.28 -19.11 10.45
N ALA A 117 14.46 -18.51 11.63
CA ALA A 117 14.34 -17.06 11.82
C ALA A 117 15.28 -16.23 10.95
N ASP A 118 16.50 -16.70 10.72
CA ASP A 118 17.50 -16.06 9.85
C ASP A 118 17.08 -16.10 8.38
N VAL A 119 16.55 -17.22 7.92
CA VAL A 119 16.02 -17.41 6.57
C VAL A 119 14.80 -16.48 6.37
N TYR A 120 13.87 -16.47 7.33
CA TYR A 120 12.72 -15.58 7.30
C TYR A 120 13.14 -14.11 7.23
N ALA A 121 14.07 -13.69 8.08
CA ALA A 121 14.54 -12.30 8.11
C ALA A 121 15.13 -11.86 6.76
N LYS A 122 15.90 -12.75 6.11
CA LYS A 122 16.47 -12.50 4.78
C LYS A 122 15.36 -12.37 3.72
N ILE A 123 14.45 -13.33 3.62
CA ILE A 123 13.35 -13.32 2.66
C ILE A 123 12.49 -12.07 2.86
N LYS A 124 12.15 -11.74 4.10
CA LYS A 124 11.39 -10.54 4.45
C LYS A 124 12.07 -9.27 3.96
N ALA A 125 13.36 -9.09 4.24
CA ALA A 125 14.09 -7.90 3.84
C ALA A 125 14.14 -7.74 2.32
N GLU A 126 14.42 -8.81 1.59
CA GLU A 126 14.48 -8.82 0.13
C GLU A 126 13.10 -8.55 -0.50
N THR A 127 12.04 -9.16 0.05
CA THR A 127 10.67 -8.99 -0.43
C THR A 127 10.19 -7.55 -0.26
N ILE A 128 10.30 -7.00 0.95
CA ILE A 128 9.84 -5.64 1.26
C ILE A 128 10.58 -4.59 0.43
N ALA A 129 11.87 -4.78 0.16
CA ALA A 129 12.64 -3.88 -0.69
C ALA A 129 12.26 -3.96 -2.18
N THR A 130 11.60 -5.05 -2.60
CA THR A 130 11.32 -5.34 -4.02
C THR A 130 9.89 -5.05 -4.43
N VAL A 131 8.89 -5.27 -3.55
CA VAL A 131 7.47 -5.05 -3.86
C VAL A 131 7.20 -3.67 -4.44
N ARG A 132 6.20 -3.60 -5.34
CA ARG A 132 5.82 -2.39 -6.06
C ARG A 132 4.35 -2.09 -5.86
N GLY A 133 4.05 -0.82 -5.69
CA GLY A 133 2.65 -0.44 -5.54
C GLY A 133 2.44 0.91 -4.89
N THR A 134 1.20 1.13 -4.50
CA THR A 134 0.74 2.33 -3.81
C THR A 134 -0.33 1.96 -2.82
N VAL A 135 -0.27 2.50 -1.63
CA VAL A 135 -1.43 2.61 -0.75
C VAL A 135 -1.89 4.06 -0.78
N GLN A 136 -3.19 4.30 -0.97
CA GLN A 136 -3.68 5.68 -1.08
C GLN A 136 -3.46 6.45 0.21
N ALA A 137 -3.98 5.96 1.34
CA ALA A 137 -3.71 6.45 2.69
C ALA A 137 -3.78 7.98 2.87
N ASP A 138 -4.49 8.70 1.99
CA ASP A 138 -4.61 10.15 2.07
C ASP A 138 -5.73 10.55 3.03
N ILE A 139 -5.39 10.59 4.31
CA ILE A 139 -6.32 10.89 5.40
C ILE A 139 -6.78 12.35 5.40
N LEU A 140 -6.00 13.26 4.84
CA LEU A 140 -6.38 14.68 4.79
C LEU A 140 -7.50 14.89 3.78
N LYS A 141 -7.42 14.30 2.58
CA LYS A 141 -8.51 14.40 1.61
C LYS A 141 -9.75 13.62 2.05
N GLU A 142 -9.58 12.55 2.81
CA GLU A 142 -10.70 11.79 3.37
C GLU A 142 -11.57 12.68 4.26
N ASP A 143 -10.94 13.47 5.13
CA ASP A 143 -11.61 14.46 5.96
C ASP A 143 -12.23 15.59 5.13
N GLN A 144 -11.49 16.12 4.14
CA GLN A 144 -11.88 17.27 3.35
C GLN A 144 -12.99 16.98 2.33
N ALA A 145 -12.98 15.79 1.71
CA ALA A 145 -13.78 15.52 0.52
C ALA A 145 -14.72 14.32 0.63
N GLN A 146 -14.49 13.38 1.55
CA GLN A 146 -15.28 12.14 1.65
C GLN A 146 -16.08 12.04 2.94
N ASN A 147 -15.65 12.71 4.01
CA ASN A 147 -16.28 12.65 5.34
C ASN A 147 -16.51 11.21 5.82
N THR A 148 -15.52 10.33 5.56
CA THR A 148 -15.56 8.90 5.90
C THR A 148 -14.53 8.51 6.96
N CYS A 149 -13.97 9.51 7.66
CA CYS A 149 -12.92 9.30 8.66
C CYS A 149 -13.41 8.43 9.82
N ILE A 150 -12.67 7.35 10.08
CA ILE A 150 -12.88 6.48 11.25
C ILE A 150 -11.94 6.83 12.41
N PHE A 151 -10.94 7.66 12.17
CA PHE A 151 -9.97 8.14 13.15
C PHE A 151 -9.89 9.66 13.13
N SER A 152 -9.45 10.26 14.24
CA SER A 152 -9.10 11.68 14.22
C SER A 152 -7.92 11.96 13.29
N THR A 153 -7.88 13.15 12.71
CA THR A 153 -6.80 13.57 11.81
C THR A 153 -5.43 13.46 12.49
N GLU A 154 -5.34 13.82 13.78
CA GLU A 154 -4.09 13.70 14.54
C GLU A 154 -3.62 12.25 14.65
N PHE A 155 -4.52 11.32 15.01
CA PHE A 155 -4.17 9.91 15.09
C PHE A 155 -3.78 9.33 13.72
N ALA A 156 -4.51 9.70 12.68
CA ALA A 156 -4.22 9.27 11.32
C ALA A 156 -2.86 9.78 10.83
N LEU A 157 -2.48 11.03 11.13
CA LEU A 157 -1.15 11.55 10.83
C LEU A 157 -0.04 10.78 11.57
N ARG A 158 -0.27 10.38 12.84
CA ARG A 158 0.68 9.52 13.57
C ARG A 158 0.88 8.18 12.87
N LEU A 159 -0.22 7.53 12.46
CA LEU A 159 -0.14 6.27 11.70
C LEU A 159 0.64 6.44 10.40
N MET A 160 0.40 7.53 9.66
CA MET A 160 1.15 7.84 8.44
C MET A 160 2.64 8.04 8.71
N GLY A 161 2.99 8.71 9.79
CA GLY A 161 4.37 8.85 10.22
C GLY A 161 5.02 7.51 10.54
N ASP A 162 4.33 6.62 11.25
CA ASP A 162 4.84 5.28 11.59
C ASP A 162 5.06 4.42 10.33
N VAL A 163 4.15 4.48 9.38
CA VAL A 163 4.29 3.81 8.07
C VAL A 163 5.53 4.35 7.33
N GLN A 164 5.71 5.66 7.31
CA GLN A 164 6.85 6.27 6.61
C GLN A 164 8.18 5.93 7.28
N GLU A 165 8.26 5.92 8.61
CA GLU A 165 9.45 5.44 9.33
C GLU A 165 9.75 3.97 9.03
N TYR A 166 8.71 3.14 8.96
CA TYR A 166 8.85 1.73 8.57
C TYR A 166 9.43 1.61 7.16
N PHE A 167 8.96 2.42 6.20
CA PHE A 167 9.47 2.41 4.83
C PHE A 167 10.94 2.79 4.77
N ILE A 168 11.36 3.82 5.51
CA ILE A 168 12.76 4.24 5.57
C ILE A 168 13.62 3.13 6.18
N LYS A 169 13.24 2.61 7.35
CA LYS A 169 13.99 1.56 8.06
C LYS A 169 14.17 0.28 7.24
N ASN A 170 13.14 -0.10 6.49
CA ASN A 170 13.13 -1.34 5.71
C ASN A 170 13.50 -1.12 4.23
N LYS A 171 13.94 0.09 3.85
CA LYS A 171 14.37 0.44 2.49
C LYS A 171 13.32 0.12 1.43
N VAL A 172 12.05 0.40 1.72
CA VAL A 172 10.94 0.26 0.77
C VAL A 172 11.05 1.34 -0.30
N ARG A 173 11.50 0.98 -1.50
CA ARG A 173 11.88 1.96 -2.53
C ARG A 173 10.89 2.10 -3.67
N ASN A 174 10.15 1.04 -3.98
CA ASN A 174 9.29 0.95 -5.16
C ASN A 174 7.80 1.01 -4.80
N PHE A 175 7.48 1.45 -3.59
CA PHE A 175 6.13 1.55 -3.08
C PHE A 175 5.85 2.96 -2.59
N TYR A 176 4.71 3.53 -2.99
CA TYR A 176 4.29 4.84 -2.51
C TYR A 176 3.49 4.69 -1.21
N SER A 177 3.93 5.39 -0.17
CA SER A 177 3.32 5.37 1.17
C SER A 177 2.03 6.15 1.25
N VAL A 178 1.84 7.08 0.32
CA VAL A 178 0.62 7.88 0.18
C VAL A 178 0.41 8.29 -1.27
N SER A 179 -0.85 8.37 -1.69
CA SER A 179 -1.27 9.03 -2.93
C SER A 179 -2.11 10.24 -2.58
N ILE A 180 -1.48 11.41 -2.54
CA ILE A 180 -2.08 12.68 -2.16
C ILE A 180 -3.08 13.10 -3.23
N SER A 181 -4.38 13.09 -2.90
CA SER A 181 -5.44 12.95 -3.87
C SER A 181 -6.27 14.21 -4.05
N GLY A 182 -6.01 14.94 -5.12
CA GLY A 182 -6.88 16.01 -5.62
C GLY A 182 -8.14 15.48 -6.33
N TYR A 183 -8.12 14.23 -6.82
CA TYR A 183 -9.25 13.63 -7.51
C TYR A 183 -10.54 13.74 -6.69
N HIS A 184 -10.54 13.30 -5.44
CA HIS A 184 -11.73 13.34 -4.59
C HIS A 184 -12.16 14.77 -4.22
N ILE A 185 -11.21 15.69 -4.14
CA ILE A 185 -11.48 17.12 -3.91
C ILE A 185 -12.22 17.71 -5.12
N ALA A 186 -11.83 17.33 -6.33
CA ALA A 186 -12.55 17.69 -7.56
C ALA A 186 -13.94 17.06 -7.62
N GLU A 187 -14.08 15.77 -7.27
CA GLU A 187 -15.38 15.08 -7.19
C GLU A 187 -16.33 15.73 -6.18
N ALA A 188 -15.79 16.32 -5.11
CA ALA A 188 -16.55 17.12 -4.15
C ALA A 188 -16.91 18.52 -4.65
N GLY A 189 -16.56 18.89 -5.88
CA GLY A 189 -16.97 20.14 -6.54
C GLY A 189 -15.88 21.21 -6.65
N ALA A 190 -14.64 20.93 -6.31
CA ALA A 190 -13.54 21.89 -6.49
C ALA A 190 -13.23 22.11 -7.97
N ASN A 191 -13.01 23.37 -8.36
CA ASN A 191 -12.49 23.72 -9.68
C ASN A 191 -11.00 23.32 -9.80
N PRO A 192 -10.41 23.33 -11.02
CA PRO A 192 -9.01 22.90 -11.21
C PRO A 192 -7.99 23.64 -10.36
N ILE A 193 -8.18 24.95 -10.15
CA ILE A 193 -7.27 25.78 -9.35
C ILE A 193 -7.34 25.37 -7.88
N SER A 194 -8.55 25.23 -7.33
CA SER A 194 -8.78 24.82 -5.95
C SER A 194 -8.31 23.39 -5.72
N GLN A 195 -8.58 22.47 -6.67
CA GLN A 195 -8.06 21.10 -6.62
C GLN A 195 -6.53 21.10 -6.44
N LEU A 196 -5.81 21.83 -7.29
CA LEU A 196 -4.36 21.90 -7.23
C LEU A 196 -3.87 22.50 -5.91
N ALA A 197 -4.47 23.62 -5.49
CA ALA A 197 -4.09 24.32 -4.27
C ALA A 197 -4.23 23.43 -3.03
N PHE A 198 -5.37 22.80 -2.84
CA PHE A 198 -5.60 21.92 -1.70
C PHE A 198 -4.72 20.65 -1.74
N THR A 199 -4.53 20.08 -2.92
CA THR A 199 -3.67 18.89 -3.07
C THR A 199 -2.23 19.18 -2.71
N LEU A 200 -1.68 20.32 -3.18
CA LEU A 200 -0.32 20.71 -2.81
C LEU A 200 -0.21 21.10 -1.32
N ALA A 201 -1.23 21.76 -0.77
CA ALA A 201 -1.27 22.07 0.67
C ALA A 201 -1.24 20.79 1.51
N ASN A 202 -2.01 19.77 1.14
CA ASN A 202 -1.95 18.44 1.80
C ASN A 202 -0.57 17.81 1.66
N GLY A 203 0.04 17.89 0.47
CA GLY A 203 1.41 17.41 0.24
C GLY A 203 2.43 18.07 1.17
N PHE A 204 2.36 19.39 1.31
CA PHE A 204 3.24 20.12 2.23
C PHE A 204 2.95 19.82 3.70
N THR A 205 1.70 19.55 4.05
CA THR A 205 1.34 19.11 5.41
C THR A 205 2.02 17.77 5.76
N TYR A 206 2.01 16.79 4.86
CA TYR A 206 2.76 15.54 5.06
C TYR A 206 4.26 15.79 5.17
N VAL A 207 4.83 16.61 4.30
CA VAL A 207 6.28 16.95 4.35
C VAL A 207 6.64 17.58 5.70
N GLU A 208 5.92 18.61 6.14
CA GLU A 208 6.16 19.28 7.42
C GLU A 208 6.01 18.32 8.60
N TYR A 209 5.01 17.45 8.56
CA TYR A 209 4.77 16.45 9.60
C TYR A 209 5.92 15.44 9.71
N TYR A 210 6.39 14.90 8.59
CA TYR A 210 7.50 13.95 8.59
C TYR A 210 8.81 14.59 9.01
N LEU A 211 9.08 15.83 8.57
CA LEU A 211 10.22 16.60 9.04
C LEU A 211 10.15 16.88 10.56
N SER A 212 8.97 17.19 11.11
CA SER A 212 8.80 17.40 12.54
C SER A 212 9.08 16.15 13.38
N ARG A 213 8.98 14.97 12.78
CA ARG A 213 9.37 13.67 13.37
C ARG A 213 10.86 13.34 13.20
N GLY A 214 11.65 14.24 12.61
CA GLY A 214 13.10 14.08 12.41
C GLY A 214 13.49 13.20 11.21
N MET A 215 12.57 12.93 10.28
CA MET A 215 12.89 12.20 9.05
C MET A 215 13.63 13.12 8.07
N ASP A 216 14.60 12.58 7.32
CA ASP A 216 15.26 13.32 6.24
C ASP A 216 14.35 13.41 5.01
N ILE A 217 14.29 14.60 4.39
CA ILE A 217 13.45 14.87 3.21
C ILE A 217 13.74 13.92 2.05
N ASN A 218 15.00 13.53 1.85
CA ASN A 218 15.43 12.69 0.74
C ASN A 218 15.15 11.20 0.98
N ASP A 219 14.90 10.81 2.22
CA ASP A 219 14.52 9.44 2.56
C ASP A 219 13.04 9.16 2.31
N PHE A 220 12.15 10.16 2.48
CA PHE A 220 10.71 9.94 2.36
C PHE A 220 10.06 10.56 1.11
N ALA A 221 10.54 11.69 0.60
CA ALA A 221 9.89 12.37 -0.53
C ALA A 221 9.77 11.49 -1.78
N PRO A 222 10.72 10.60 -2.10
CA PRO A 222 10.55 9.65 -3.21
C PRO A 222 9.37 8.68 -3.06
N ASN A 223 8.85 8.44 -1.85
CA ASN A 223 7.68 7.61 -1.58
C ASN A 223 6.34 8.34 -1.68
N LEU A 224 6.36 9.66 -1.90
CA LEU A 224 5.15 10.45 -2.08
C LEU A 224 4.70 10.40 -3.54
N SER A 225 3.41 10.22 -3.75
CA SER A 225 2.77 10.34 -5.06
C SER A 225 1.51 11.20 -4.96
N PHE A 226 0.99 11.60 -6.11
CA PHE A 226 -0.18 12.48 -6.21
C PHE A 226 -1.21 11.86 -7.15
N PHE A 227 -2.44 12.31 -7.04
CA PHE A 227 -3.54 11.87 -7.88
C PHE A 227 -4.45 13.04 -8.20
N PHE A 228 -4.60 13.35 -9.49
CA PHE A 228 -5.44 14.45 -9.95
C PHE A 228 -6.59 13.96 -10.80
N SER A 229 -7.71 14.66 -10.72
CA SER A 229 -8.77 14.59 -11.73
C SER A 229 -8.40 15.47 -12.93
N ASN A 230 -8.81 15.03 -14.10
CA ASN A 230 -8.71 15.79 -15.34
C ASN A 230 -10.08 15.89 -15.99
N GLY A 231 -10.30 16.93 -16.79
CA GLY A 231 -11.57 17.18 -17.45
C GLY A 231 -11.41 18.06 -18.69
N ILE A 232 -12.50 18.63 -19.16
CA ILE A 232 -12.57 19.41 -20.40
C ILE A 232 -12.19 20.88 -20.25
N ASP A 233 -12.14 21.42 -19.02
CA ASP A 233 -11.78 22.81 -18.78
C ASP A 233 -10.32 23.05 -19.19
N PRO A 234 -10.03 24.23 -19.79
CA PRO A 234 -8.69 24.53 -20.31
C PRO A 234 -7.56 24.42 -19.26
N GLU A 235 -7.86 24.72 -18.00
CA GLU A 235 -6.93 24.67 -16.88
C GLU A 235 -6.37 23.25 -16.65
N TYR A 236 -7.13 22.22 -16.94
CA TYR A 236 -6.66 20.84 -16.82
C TYR A 236 -5.49 20.52 -17.74
N SER A 237 -5.37 21.21 -18.89
CA SER A 237 -4.25 21.01 -19.82
C SER A 237 -2.89 21.37 -19.21
N VAL A 238 -2.87 22.20 -18.17
CA VAL A 238 -1.65 22.70 -17.53
C VAL A 238 -1.48 22.26 -16.07
N ILE A 239 -2.49 21.66 -15.45
CA ILE A 239 -2.50 21.34 -14.00
C ILE A 239 -1.25 20.56 -13.58
N GLY A 240 -0.86 19.52 -14.34
CA GLY A 240 0.31 18.70 -14.03
C GLY A 240 1.63 19.46 -14.16
N ARG A 241 1.75 20.36 -15.14
CA ARG A 241 2.95 21.19 -15.30
C ARG A 241 3.08 22.20 -14.17
N VAL A 242 1.99 22.83 -13.78
CA VAL A 242 1.97 23.80 -12.68
C VAL A 242 2.26 23.07 -11.36
N ALA A 243 1.63 21.92 -11.11
CA ALA A 243 1.90 21.09 -9.95
C ALA A 243 3.40 20.77 -9.80
N ARG A 244 4.02 20.23 -10.84
CA ARG A 244 5.45 19.90 -10.86
C ARG A 244 6.33 21.09 -10.58
N ARG A 245 6.02 22.24 -11.19
CA ARG A 245 6.82 23.45 -11.03
C ARG A 245 6.74 24.01 -9.60
N LEU A 246 5.54 24.07 -9.03
CA LEU A 246 5.34 24.55 -7.66
C LEU A 246 5.98 23.61 -6.65
N TRP A 247 5.74 22.32 -6.79
CA TRP A 247 6.33 21.30 -5.92
C TRP A 247 7.85 21.34 -5.95
N ALA A 248 8.47 21.27 -7.14
CA ALA A 248 9.92 21.29 -7.26
C ALA A 248 10.56 22.55 -6.68
N LYS A 249 9.93 23.73 -6.85
CA LYS A 249 10.42 24.97 -6.24
C LYS A 249 10.36 24.93 -4.72
N ALA A 250 9.26 24.48 -4.15
CA ALA A 250 9.12 24.38 -2.70
C ALA A 250 10.11 23.34 -2.14
N MET A 251 10.19 22.17 -2.73
CA MET A 251 11.11 21.10 -2.30
C MET A 251 12.56 21.56 -2.35
N LYS A 252 12.96 22.26 -3.42
CA LYS A 252 14.32 22.78 -3.57
C LYS A 252 14.63 23.92 -2.61
N PHE A 253 13.82 24.97 -2.62
CA PHE A 253 14.17 26.25 -1.97
C PHE A 253 13.75 26.35 -0.52
N LYS A 254 12.66 25.67 -0.13
CA LYS A 254 12.19 25.64 1.27
C LYS A 254 12.79 24.47 2.06
N TYR A 255 12.83 23.28 1.45
CA TYR A 255 13.19 22.04 2.16
C TYR A 255 14.58 21.50 1.82
N GLY A 256 15.31 22.07 0.86
CA GLY A 256 16.66 21.65 0.51
C GLY A 256 16.76 20.24 -0.10
N ALA A 257 15.66 19.74 -0.68
CA ALA A 257 15.57 18.41 -1.25
C ALA A 257 16.47 18.22 -2.48
N ASP A 258 16.97 17.01 -2.66
CA ASP A 258 17.72 16.61 -3.85
C ASP A 258 16.85 16.54 -5.12
N GLU A 259 17.46 16.34 -6.29
CA GLU A 259 16.74 16.33 -7.57
C GLU A 259 15.66 15.24 -7.64
N ARG A 260 15.91 14.06 -7.06
CA ARG A 260 14.95 12.96 -7.04
C ARG A 260 13.74 13.29 -6.17
N SER A 261 13.96 13.92 -5.03
CA SER A 261 12.95 14.33 -4.06
C SER A 261 12.11 15.54 -4.54
N GLN A 262 12.62 16.32 -5.49
CA GLN A 262 11.90 17.41 -6.15
C GLN A 262 10.88 16.91 -7.19
N MET A 263 10.94 15.63 -7.60
CA MET A 263 10.06 15.10 -8.62
C MET A 263 8.65 14.84 -8.07
N LEU A 264 7.65 15.52 -8.61
CA LEU A 264 6.25 15.21 -8.35
C LEU A 264 5.79 14.11 -9.32
N LYS A 265 5.45 12.96 -8.76
CA LYS A 265 4.91 11.81 -9.49
C LYS A 265 3.40 11.79 -9.28
N TYR A 266 2.63 11.62 -10.32
CA TYR A 266 1.18 11.62 -10.20
C TYR A 266 0.50 10.72 -11.23
N HIS A 267 -0.67 10.25 -10.82
CA HIS A 267 -1.67 9.62 -11.67
C HIS A 267 -2.74 10.65 -12.01
N ILE A 268 -3.34 10.53 -13.19
CA ILE A 268 -4.48 11.34 -13.63
C ILE A 268 -5.66 10.43 -13.94
N GLN A 269 -6.80 10.79 -13.39
CA GLN A 269 -8.11 10.25 -13.77
C GLN A 269 -8.71 11.18 -14.82
N THR A 270 -9.09 10.63 -15.97
CA THR A 270 -9.75 11.36 -17.07
C THR A 270 -11.13 10.78 -17.35
#